data_b1a3aef37803b1c8030330938f6af99e
#
_entry.id   b1a3aef37803b1c8030330938f6af99e
#
_cell.length_a   1.000
_cell.length_b   1.000
_cell.length_c   1.000
_cell.angle_alpha   90.00
_cell.angle_beta   90.00
_cell.angle_gamma   90.00
#
_symmetry.space_group_name_H-M   'P 1'
#
loop_
_entity.id
_entity.type
_entity.pdbx_description
1 polymer ?
#
loop_
_entity_poly.entity_id
_entity_poly.type
_entity_poly.pdbx_seq_one_letter_code
_entity_poly.pdbx_strand_id
1 'polypeptide(L)'
;MKQTISSHLGALAALALASLPFAAAPALAEDPIALGWVGPLSPPGNYSGGQEMQWAVQLGVDEVNKVGGVLGRQLKVSYEDTKGQPADGSAAAVRLITKDNVAAIFGEFHSSVALAEIEEAHKYGVAWVGTDVWADAITAKQYPEVYRLAPANSLVYVKAADWTVEQGFKNIAIIAENTDFGQGGAKVIADELKAKNVPYTLATIDLNQQDFTPALLRLMNQSPKPDAIQMVIAGQAQYQLVKQACQLGLAPTAETALIGSSGLLQKEVWEVDGECANNLLIVNVAQPKSQWNDKAKAFVKAFTERYNRAPTGVAMEAYDTFGVVVEAIKKAGSADRAAIVKALEEIKYEGVNATYTFPTTKSPDWAFHQFVDVPF
;
A
#
# COMPACT_ATOMS: atom_id res chain seq x y z
N MET A 1 -20.64 82.45 -73.29
CA MET A 1 -19.77 81.33 -73.62
C MET A 1 -18.59 81.25 -72.67
N LYS A 2 -18.60 80.47 -71.68
CA LYS A 2 -17.44 79.95 -70.92
C LYS A 2 -17.97 78.88 -69.94
N GLN A 3 -17.67 77.65 -70.25
CA GLN A 3 -17.95 76.54 -69.41
C GLN A 3 -16.95 76.43 -68.20
N THR A 4 -17.43 76.30 -67.06
CA THR A 4 -16.64 75.98 -65.84
C THR A 4 -16.82 74.51 -65.48
N ILE A 5 -15.72 73.79 -65.45
CA ILE A 5 -15.64 72.42 -65.13
C ILE A 5 -15.47 72.32 -63.56
N SER A 6 -16.39 71.67 -62.92
CA SER A 6 -16.33 71.40 -61.51
C SER A 6 -15.64 70.05 -61.25
N SER A 7 -14.56 70.03 -60.45
CA SER A 7 -13.82 68.83 -60.00
C SER A 7 -14.36 68.32 -58.67
N HIS A 8 -14.86 67.10 -58.68
CA HIS A 8 -15.23 66.39 -57.40
C HIS A 8 -14.01 65.62 -56.88
N LEU A 9 -13.49 66.03 -55.73
CA LEU A 9 -12.58 65.23 -54.92
C LEU A 9 -13.39 64.24 -54.12
N GLY A 10 -13.22 62.96 -54.42
CA GLY A 10 -13.72 61.85 -53.54
C GLY A 10 -12.78 61.60 -52.39
N ALA A 11 -13.26 61.76 -51.18
CA ALA A 11 -12.54 61.36 -49.95
C ALA A 11 -12.73 59.89 -49.68
N LEU A 12 -11.65 59.09 -49.79
CA LEU A 12 -11.58 57.70 -49.32
C LEU A 12 -11.37 57.73 -47.81
N ALA A 13 -12.39 57.37 -47.05
CA ALA A 13 -12.27 57.06 -45.58
C ALA A 13 -11.73 55.65 -45.40
N ALA A 14 -10.48 55.51 -44.97
CA ALA A 14 -9.90 54.23 -44.53
C ALA A 14 -10.41 53.90 -43.15
N LEU A 15 -11.24 52.88 -43.01
CA LEU A 15 -11.58 52.26 -41.72
C LEU A 15 -10.36 51.43 -41.22
N ALA A 16 -9.64 51.96 -40.25
CA ALA A 16 -8.67 51.21 -39.50
C ALA A 16 -9.41 50.34 -38.47
N LEU A 17 -9.54 49.01 -38.71
CA LEU A 17 -9.96 48.03 -37.68
C LEU A 17 -8.82 47.94 -36.69
N ALA A 18 -9.00 48.54 -35.50
CA ALA A 18 -8.15 48.32 -34.35
C ALA A 18 -8.42 46.90 -33.82
N SER A 19 -7.51 45.97 -34.07
CA SER A 19 -7.46 44.67 -33.42
C SER A 19 -7.06 44.88 -31.96
N LEU A 20 -8.04 44.91 -31.06
CA LEU A 20 -7.82 44.83 -29.62
C LEU A 20 -7.20 43.47 -29.31
N PRO A 21 -6.05 43.42 -28.60
CA PRO A 21 -5.56 42.15 -28.14
C PRO A 21 -6.60 41.59 -27.12
N PHE A 22 -7.13 40.43 -27.42
CA PHE A 22 -7.93 39.64 -26.45
C PHE A 22 -6.95 39.28 -25.33
N ALA A 23 -6.95 40.03 -24.23
CA ALA A 23 -6.27 39.65 -23.00
C ALA A 23 -6.98 38.40 -22.52
N ALA A 24 -6.36 37.22 -22.68
CA ALA A 24 -6.83 36.00 -22.08
C ALA A 24 -6.92 36.28 -20.57
N ALA A 25 -8.14 36.27 -20.02
CA ALA A 25 -8.32 36.32 -18.59
C ALA A 25 -7.51 35.17 -18.00
N PRO A 26 -6.78 35.35 -16.88
CA PRO A 26 -6.12 34.25 -16.21
C PRO A 26 -7.19 33.21 -15.90
N ALA A 27 -7.04 32.01 -16.48
CA ALA A 27 -7.89 30.90 -16.12
C ALA A 27 -7.77 30.75 -14.59
N LEU A 28 -8.87 30.91 -13.87
CA LEU A 28 -8.91 30.60 -12.46
C LEU A 28 -8.44 29.16 -12.33
N ALA A 29 -7.35 28.94 -11.59
CA ALA A 29 -6.87 27.58 -11.34
C ALA A 29 -8.04 26.82 -10.68
N GLU A 30 -8.44 25.73 -11.32
CA GLU A 30 -9.47 24.86 -10.73
C GLU A 30 -9.02 24.37 -9.34
N ASP A 31 -9.97 24.16 -8.43
CA ASP A 31 -9.68 23.64 -7.09
C ASP A 31 -8.88 22.32 -7.17
N PRO A 32 -7.89 22.11 -6.31
CA PRO A 32 -7.13 20.87 -6.29
C PRO A 32 -8.02 19.65 -6.16
N ILE A 33 -7.63 18.53 -6.76
CA ILE A 33 -8.29 17.25 -6.51
C ILE A 33 -7.84 16.76 -5.13
N ALA A 34 -8.79 16.65 -4.20
CA ALA A 34 -8.53 16.16 -2.85
C ALA A 34 -8.49 14.63 -2.82
N LEU A 35 -7.44 14.07 -2.23
CA LEU A 35 -7.26 12.64 -1.99
C LEU A 35 -6.99 12.40 -0.51
N GLY A 36 -7.38 11.23 0.00
CA GLY A 36 -7.11 10.81 1.36
C GLY A 36 -6.09 9.68 1.41
N TRP A 37 -5.07 9.83 2.24
CA TRP A 37 -4.15 8.76 2.56
C TRP A 37 -4.33 8.36 4.04
N VAL A 38 -4.31 7.04 4.29
CA VAL A 38 -4.42 6.44 5.61
C VAL A 38 -3.25 5.50 5.86
N GLY A 39 -2.77 5.44 7.10
CA GLY A 39 -1.71 4.51 7.49
C GLY A 39 -1.19 4.77 8.90
N PRO A 40 -0.43 3.84 9.48
CA PRO A 40 0.10 3.96 10.83
C PRO A 40 1.32 4.89 10.83
N LEU A 41 1.22 6.05 11.46
CA LEU A 41 2.33 7.00 11.64
C LEU A 41 2.82 7.08 13.08
N SER A 42 2.18 6.34 13.99
CA SER A 42 2.56 6.23 15.40
C SER A 42 2.26 4.84 15.97
N PRO A 43 2.92 4.48 17.11
CA PRO A 43 2.63 3.22 17.79
C PRO A 43 1.16 3.12 18.27
N PRO A 44 0.62 1.91 18.39
CA PRO A 44 1.28 0.60 18.31
C PRO A 44 1.43 0.05 16.90
N GLY A 45 0.92 0.75 15.87
CA GLY A 45 1.05 0.33 14.48
C GLY A 45 2.50 0.26 14.00
N ASN A 46 2.70 -0.30 12.81
CA ASN A 46 4.01 -0.29 12.15
C ASN A 46 4.29 1.11 11.59
N TYR A 47 4.70 2.04 12.46
CA TYR A 47 4.96 3.42 12.07
C TYR A 47 6.14 3.55 11.09
N SER A 48 7.12 2.66 11.14
CA SER A 48 8.25 2.66 10.20
C SER A 48 7.79 2.37 8.78
N GLY A 49 6.92 1.36 8.59
CA GLY A 49 6.28 1.07 7.32
C GLY A 49 5.37 2.20 6.86
N GLY A 50 4.52 2.71 7.75
CA GLY A 50 3.65 3.86 7.48
C GLY A 50 4.42 5.11 7.04
N GLN A 51 5.55 5.38 7.67
CA GLN A 51 6.41 6.51 7.30
C GLN A 51 7.00 6.33 5.90
N GLU A 52 7.48 5.14 5.54
CA GLU A 52 7.98 4.87 4.20
C GLU A 52 6.87 4.99 3.13
N MET A 53 5.68 4.47 3.43
CA MET A 53 4.51 4.63 2.56
C MET A 53 4.17 6.11 2.34
N GLN A 54 4.10 6.90 3.40
CA GLN A 54 3.84 8.34 3.34
C GLN A 54 4.88 9.07 2.48
N TRP A 55 6.17 8.78 2.68
CA TRP A 55 7.25 9.38 1.91
C TRP A 55 7.16 9.04 0.42
N ALA A 56 6.84 7.79 0.08
CA ALA A 56 6.67 7.37 -1.31
C ALA A 56 5.50 8.10 -1.98
N VAL A 57 4.38 8.27 -1.28
CA VAL A 57 3.22 9.03 -1.75
C VAL A 57 3.56 10.51 -1.92
N GLN A 58 4.26 11.13 -0.96
CA GLN A 58 4.68 12.53 -1.07
C GLN A 58 5.57 12.77 -2.28
N LEU A 59 6.51 11.84 -2.55
CA LEU A 59 7.35 11.91 -3.74
C LEU A 59 6.49 11.89 -5.02
N GLY A 60 5.56 10.94 -5.11
CA GLY A 60 4.67 10.82 -6.27
C GLY A 60 3.76 12.04 -6.47
N VAL A 61 3.22 12.61 -5.38
CA VAL A 61 2.39 13.83 -5.42
C VAL A 61 3.20 15.01 -5.98
N ASP A 62 4.43 15.20 -5.49
CA ASP A 62 5.30 16.28 -5.95
C ASP A 62 5.67 16.12 -7.43
N GLU A 63 5.94 14.89 -7.89
CA GLU A 63 6.24 14.60 -9.29
C GLU A 63 5.04 14.91 -10.20
N VAL A 64 3.84 14.48 -9.84
CA VAL A 64 2.60 14.73 -10.59
C VAL A 64 2.29 16.23 -10.61
N ASN A 65 2.38 16.89 -9.47
CA ASN A 65 2.08 18.32 -9.37
C ASN A 65 3.07 19.19 -10.13
N LYS A 66 4.35 18.81 -10.17
CA LYS A 66 5.41 19.50 -10.92
C LYS A 66 5.12 19.59 -12.43
N VAL A 67 4.42 18.59 -12.97
CA VAL A 67 4.08 18.55 -14.42
C VAL A 67 2.65 19.05 -14.70
N GLY A 68 2.00 19.73 -13.76
CA GLY A 68 0.70 20.36 -13.94
C GLY A 68 -0.48 19.60 -13.30
N GLY A 69 -0.21 18.54 -12.54
CA GLY A 69 -1.23 17.78 -11.83
C GLY A 69 -1.98 16.78 -12.72
N VAL A 70 -3.25 16.53 -12.38
CA VAL A 70 -4.15 15.61 -13.08
C VAL A 70 -5.34 16.39 -13.61
N LEU A 71 -5.71 16.19 -14.89
CA LEU A 71 -6.77 16.95 -15.56
C LEU A 71 -6.58 18.47 -15.47
N GLY A 72 -5.31 18.96 -15.44
CA GLY A 72 -4.99 20.37 -15.26
C GLY A 72 -5.12 20.91 -13.83
N ARG A 73 -5.40 20.05 -12.86
CA ARG A 73 -5.60 20.39 -11.45
C ARG A 73 -4.48 19.80 -10.59
N GLN A 74 -4.02 20.56 -9.60
CA GLN A 74 -3.07 20.05 -8.60
C GLN A 74 -3.73 18.97 -7.74
N LEU A 75 -2.95 18.01 -7.25
CA LEU A 75 -3.38 17.05 -6.24
C LEU A 75 -3.10 17.58 -4.85
N LYS A 76 -4.03 17.39 -3.93
CA LYS A 76 -3.88 17.66 -2.49
C LYS A 76 -4.20 16.39 -1.72
N VAL A 77 -3.23 15.85 -1.00
CA VAL A 77 -3.42 14.65 -0.17
C VAL A 77 -3.54 15.05 1.30
N SER A 78 -4.63 14.65 1.95
CA SER A 78 -4.78 14.67 3.41
C SER A 78 -4.24 13.36 3.97
N TYR A 79 -3.34 13.43 4.96
CA TYR A 79 -2.70 12.29 5.60
C TYR A 79 -3.29 12.08 7.00
N GLU A 80 -3.80 10.88 7.26
CA GLU A 80 -4.40 10.51 8.54
C GLU A 80 -3.62 9.36 9.19
N ASP A 81 -3.29 9.53 10.47
CA ASP A 81 -2.63 8.50 11.29
C ASP A 81 -3.67 7.55 11.88
N THR A 82 -3.63 6.29 11.48
CA THR A 82 -4.51 5.23 11.98
C THR A 82 -3.98 4.55 13.24
N LYS A 83 -2.73 4.79 13.59
CA LYS A 83 -2.01 4.13 14.72
C LYS A 83 -2.07 2.61 14.69
N GLY A 84 -2.49 2.02 13.57
CA GLY A 84 -2.77 0.59 13.46
C GLY A 84 -3.99 0.14 14.28
N GLN A 85 -4.93 1.05 14.58
CA GLN A 85 -6.13 0.78 15.38
C GLN A 85 -7.41 0.93 14.54
N PRO A 86 -8.30 -0.07 14.50
CA PRO A 86 -9.52 -0.03 13.69
C PRO A 86 -10.42 1.19 13.95
N ALA A 87 -10.54 1.62 15.21
CA ALA A 87 -11.35 2.77 15.58
C ALA A 87 -10.78 4.08 15.03
N ASP A 88 -9.44 4.25 15.04
CA ASP A 88 -8.77 5.41 14.47
C ASP A 88 -8.89 5.42 12.94
N GLY A 89 -8.76 4.24 12.27
CA GLY A 89 -8.94 4.09 10.83
C GLY A 89 -10.35 4.45 10.36
N SER A 90 -11.40 3.89 10.99
CA SER A 90 -12.79 4.26 10.69
C SER A 90 -13.03 5.77 10.85
N ALA A 91 -12.55 6.36 11.96
CA ALA A 91 -12.67 7.80 12.18
C ALA A 91 -11.91 8.63 11.14
N ALA A 92 -10.73 8.18 10.71
CA ALA A 92 -9.94 8.80 9.64
C ALA A 92 -10.70 8.76 8.30
N ALA A 93 -11.23 7.61 7.91
CA ALA A 93 -12.02 7.46 6.68
C ALA A 93 -13.24 8.40 6.69
N VAL A 94 -13.98 8.47 7.80
CA VAL A 94 -15.13 9.38 7.93
C VAL A 94 -14.71 10.85 7.77
N ARG A 95 -13.60 11.28 8.40
CA ARG A 95 -13.10 12.67 8.26
C ARG A 95 -12.72 13.00 6.84
N LEU A 96 -11.96 12.13 6.18
CA LEU A 96 -11.54 12.29 4.78
C LEU A 96 -12.74 12.41 3.85
N ILE A 97 -13.76 11.57 4.05
CA ILE A 97 -14.95 11.54 3.21
C ILE A 97 -15.86 12.76 3.43
N THR A 98 -16.15 13.09 4.69
CA THR A 98 -17.22 14.05 5.02
C THR A 98 -16.73 15.47 5.22
N LYS A 99 -15.50 15.67 5.70
CA LYS A 99 -14.91 16.98 5.95
C LYS A 99 -14.01 17.42 4.81
N ASP A 100 -13.10 16.54 4.36
CA ASP A 100 -12.11 16.89 3.33
C ASP A 100 -12.64 16.63 1.92
N ASN A 101 -13.79 15.96 1.80
CA ASN A 101 -14.49 15.63 0.54
C ASN A 101 -13.56 15.00 -0.49
N VAL A 102 -12.75 14.01 -0.07
CA VAL A 102 -11.78 13.36 -0.94
C VAL A 102 -12.47 12.55 -2.07
N ALA A 103 -11.82 12.51 -3.22
CA ALA A 103 -12.26 11.75 -4.39
C ALA A 103 -12.01 10.25 -4.24
N ALA A 104 -10.93 9.86 -3.55
CA ALA A 104 -10.59 8.48 -3.23
C ALA A 104 -9.78 8.45 -1.93
N ILE A 105 -9.82 7.29 -1.25
CA ILE A 105 -8.96 6.95 -0.10
C ILE A 105 -7.99 5.86 -0.55
N PHE A 106 -6.76 5.92 -0.08
CA PHE A 106 -5.76 4.89 -0.37
C PHE A 106 -4.73 4.79 0.75
N GLY A 107 -4.05 3.67 0.82
CA GLY A 107 -3.03 3.45 1.84
C GLY A 107 -3.29 2.18 2.65
N GLU A 108 -3.05 2.28 3.92
CA GLU A 108 -3.13 1.33 5.02
C GLU A 108 -2.17 0.13 4.93
N PHE A 109 -1.72 -0.27 6.11
CA PHE A 109 -0.80 -1.35 6.37
C PHE A 109 -1.45 -2.48 7.20
N HIS A 110 -2.32 -2.13 8.15
CA HIS A 110 -2.94 -3.09 9.07
C HIS A 110 -4.30 -3.56 8.56
N SER A 111 -4.45 -4.86 8.30
CA SER A 111 -5.67 -5.43 7.72
C SER A 111 -6.93 -5.21 8.55
N SER A 112 -6.84 -5.30 9.90
CA SER A 112 -8.01 -5.03 10.77
C SER A 112 -8.45 -3.57 10.73
N VAL A 113 -7.51 -2.64 10.47
CA VAL A 113 -7.81 -1.22 10.26
C VAL A 113 -8.49 -1.02 8.92
N ALA A 114 -7.90 -1.60 7.86
CA ALA A 114 -8.48 -1.58 6.51
C ALA A 114 -9.93 -2.10 6.49
N LEU A 115 -10.22 -3.19 7.24
CA LEU A 115 -11.57 -3.73 7.36
C LEU A 115 -12.57 -2.72 7.97
N ALA A 116 -12.13 -1.86 8.88
CA ALA A 116 -12.98 -0.79 9.43
C ALA A 116 -13.13 0.39 8.45
N GLU A 117 -12.08 0.70 7.69
CA GLU A 117 -12.09 1.79 6.70
C GLU A 117 -12.98 1.47 5.50
N ILE A 118 -12.93 0.23 4.98
CA ILE A 118 -13.72 -0.16 3.80
C ILE A 118 -15.22 -0.16 4.06
N GLU A 119 -15.68 -0.35 5.31
CA GLU A 119 -17.09 -0.19 5.67
C GLU A 119 -17.56 1.25 5.43
N GLU A 120 -16.74 2.22 5.84
CA GLU A 120 -17.06 3.63 5.62
C GLU A 120 -16.92 4.01 4.14
N ALA A 121 -15.90 3.52 3.45
CA ALA A 121 -15.72 3.75 2.02
C ALA A 121 -16.92 3.23 1.22
N HIS A 122 -17.37 2.00 1.49
CA HIS A 122 -18.55 1.40 0.87
C HIS A 122 -19.84 2.18 1.16
N LYS A 123 -20.07 2.53 2.42
CA LYS A 123 -21.24 3.31 2.85
C LYS A 123 -21.38 4.64 2.10
N TYR A 124 -20.27 5.28 1.76
CA TYR A 124 -20.24 6.58 1.08
C TYR A 124 -19.93 6.50 -0.42
N GLY A 125 -19.74 5.32 -0.99
CA GLY A 125 -19.42 5.10 -2.40
C GLY A 125 -18.09 5.73 -2.82
N VAL A 126 -17.06 5.68 -1.95
CA VAL A 126 -15.72 6.24 -2.19
C VAL A 126 -14.74 5.12 -2.50
N ALA A 127 -14.00 5.23 -3.60
CA ALA A 127 -12.95 4.26 -3.90
C ALA A 127 -11.93 4.18 -2.75
N TRP A 128 -11.64 2.96 -2.30
CA TRP A 128 -10.60 2.65 -1.34
C TRP A 128 -9.59 1.69 -1.96
N VAL A 129 -8.30 2.06 -1.97
CA VAL A 129 -7.25 1.28 -2.60
C VAL A 129 -6.18 0.92 -1.57
N GLY A 130 -6.16 -0.35 -1.16
CA GLY A 130 -5.24 -0.86 -0.13
C GLY A 130 -3.82 -1.03 -0.62
N THR A 131 -2.85 -0.60 0.19
CA THR A 131 -1.42 -0.73 -0.10
C THR A 131 -0.87 -2.07 0.38
N ASP A 132 -0.61 -2.26 1.68
CA ASP A 132 0.06 -3.48 2.20
C ASP A 132 -0.84 -4.21 3.23
N VAL A 133 -2.05 -4.52 2.82
CA VAL A 133 -3.09 -5.15 3.64
C VAL A 133 -3.45 -6.55 3.11
N TRP A 134 -3.15 -7.62 3.86
CA TRP A 134 -3.12 -8.99 3.33
C TRP A 134 -4.30 -9.88 3.74
N ALA A 135 -5.16 -9.49 4.70
CA ALA A 135 -6.30 -10.34 5.08
C ALA A 135 -7.26 -10.58 3.90
N ASP A 136 -7.60 -11.82 3.65
CA ASP A 136 -8.52 -12.23 2.57
C ASP A 136 -9.89 -11.53 2.69
N ALA A 137 -10.34 -11.29 3.92
CA ALA A 137 -11.63 -10.68 4.23
C ALA A 137 -11.84 -9.29 3.58
N ILE A 138 -10.76 -8.56 3.25
CA ILE A 138 -10.85 -7.21 2.67
C ILE A 138 -11.58 -7.25 1.33
N THR A 139 -11.11 -8.07 0.40
CA THR A 139 -11.71 -8.21 -0.93
C THR A 139 -12.81 -9.28 -0.97
N ALA A 140 -12.83 -10.23 -0.01
CA ALA A 140 -13.91 -11.21 0.14
C ALA A 140 -15.28 -10.58 0.45
N LYS A 141 -15.34 -9.33 0.94
CA LYS A 141 -16.59 -8.57 1.08
C LYS A 141 -17.20 -8.18 -0.27
N GLN A 142 -16.43 -8.23 -1.34
CA GLN A 142 -16.84 -7.93 -2.72
C GLN A 142 -17.50 -6.55 -2.87
N TYR A 143 -17.04 -5.56 -2.09
CA TYR A 143 -17.45 -4.18 -2.24
C TYR A 143 -16.90 -3.58 -3.53
N PRO A 144 -17.74 -2.97 -4.39
CA PRO A 144 -17.30 -2.44 -5.68
C PRO A 144 -16.27 -1.29 -5.55
N GLU A 145 -16.23 -0.62 -4.41
CA GLU A 145 -15.31 0.49 -4.14
C GLU A 145 -13.92 0.03 -3.67
N VAL A 146 -13.75 -1.26 -3.33
CA VAL A 146 -12.56 -1.78 -2.65
C VAL A 146 -11.63 -2.49 -3.60
N TYR A 147 -10.37 -2.05 -3.65
CA TYR A 147 -9.29 -2.57 -4.47
C TYR A 147 -8.05 -2.81 -3.63
N ARG A 148 -7.21 -3.79 -3.99
CA ARG A 148 -6.02 -4.11 -3.22
C ARG A 148 -4.83 -4.43 -4.11
N LEU A 149 -3.68 -3.77 -3.87
CA LEU A 149 -2.42 -4.04 -4.57
C LEU A 149 -1.64 -5.19 -3.92
N ALA A 150 -1.57 -5.19 -2.59
CA ALA A 150 -0.89 -6.26 -1.86
C ALA A 150 -1.56 -7.63 -2.05
N PRO A 151 -0.83 -8.73 -1.91
CA PRO A 151 -1.41 -10.07 -2.03
C PRO A 151 -2.34 -10.41 -0.87
N ALA A 152 -3.28 -11.32 -1.12
CA ALA A 152 -4.05 -11.96 -0.08
C ALA A 152 -3.20 -12.93 0.75
N ASN A 153 -3.52 -13.12 2.04
CA ASN A 153 -2.88 -14.15 2.88
C ASN A 153 -2.88 -15.52 2.19
N SER A 154 -3.99 -15.89 1.55
CA SER A 154 -4.13 -17.15 0.80
C SER A 154 -3.18 -17.27 -0.41
N LEU A 155 -2.68 -16.17 -0.95
CA LEU A 155 -1.66 -16.21 -2.01
C LEU A 155 -0.25 -16.37 -1.45
N VAL A 156 0.05 -15.67 -0.36
CA VAL A 156 1.40 -15.58 0.21
C VAL A 156 1.73 -16.80 1.07
N TYR A 157 0.86 -17.09 2.04
CA TYR A 157 1.21 -18.07 3.07
C TYR A 157 1.06 -19.52 2.63
N VAL A 158 0.33 -19.81 1.56
CA VAL A 158 0.43 -21.10 0.86
C VAL A 158 1.85 -21.32 0.38
N LYS A 159 2.41 -20.36 -0.37
CA LYS A 159 3.79 -20.44 -0.89
C LYS A 159 4.84 -20.47 0.21
N ALA A 160 4.64 -19.68 1.27
CA ALA A 160 5.55 -19.68 2.42
C ALA A 160 5.56 -21.03 3.16
N ALA A 161 4.39 -21.65 3.35
CA ALA A 161 4.28 -22.97 3.96
C ALA A 161 4.87 -24.06 3.04
N ASP A 162 4.58 -24.02 1.75
CA ASP A 162 5.18 -24.92 0.76
C ASP A 162 6.70 -24.87 0.79
N TRP A 163 7.24 -23.66 0.67
CA TRP A 163 8.69 -23.44 0.74
C TRP A 163 9.30 -23.99 2.03
N THR A 164 8.66 -23.73 3.18
CA THR A 164 9.13 -24.20 4.48
C THR A 164 9.26 -25.74 4.51
N VAL A 165 8.26 -26.44 3.97
CA VAL A 165 8.28 -27.91 3.88
C VAL A 165 9.34 -28.40 2.87
N GLU A 166 9.46 -27.73 1.73
CA GLU A 166 10.46 -28.04 0.69
C GLU A 166 11.91 -27.87 1.19
N GLN A 167 12.17 -26.92 2.10
CA GLN A 167 13.48 -26.77 2.76
C GLN A 167 13.77 -27.88 3.78
N GLY A 168 12.81 -28.75 4.06
CA GLY A 168 12.99 -29.92 4.91
C GLY A 168 12.68 -29.68 6.38
N PHE A 169 12.08 -28.54 6.75
CA PHE A 169 11.58 -28.29 8.11
C PHE A 169 10.43 -29.24 8.44
N LYS A 170 10.44 -29.79 9.66
CA LYS A 170 9.56 -30.92 10.06
C LYS A 170 8.69 -30.63 11.27
N ASN A 171 9.00 -29.60 12.03
CA ASN A 171 8.26 -29.22 13.25
C ASN A 171 8.17 -27.70 13.34
N ILE A 172 7.03 -27.14 12.97
CA ILE A 172 6.87 -25.71 12.75
C ILE A 172 6.14 -25.07 13.93
N ALA A 173 6.68 -23.97 14.46
CA ALA A 173 5.91 -23.10 15.35
C ALA A 173 5.35 -21.93 14.53
N ILE A 174 4.08 -21.61 14.71
CA ILE A 174 3.43 -20.42 14.14
C ILE A 174 3.19 -19.46 15.31
N ILE A 175 3.68 -18.22 15.20
CA ILE A 175 3.40 -17.15 16.14
C ILE A 175 2.68 -16.05 15.37
N ALA A 176 1.42 -15.78 15.72
CA ALA A 176 0.57 -14.85 14.99
C ALA A 176 -0.04 -13.82 15.94
N GLU A 177 -0.13 -12.58 15.48
CA GLU A 177 -0.86 -11.55 16.20
C GLU A 177 -2.37 -11.78 16.17
N ASN A 178 -3.07 -11.33 17.21
CA ASN A 178 -4.52 -11.45 17.34
C ASN A 178 -5.24 -10.34 16.53
N THR A 179 -5.04 -10.38 15.20
CA THR A 179 -5.65 -9.47 14.24
C THR A 179 -6.15 -10.28 13.04
N ASP A 180 -6.93 -9.66 12.14
CA ASP A 180 -7.40 -10.34 10.92
C ASP A 180 -6.24 -10.78 10.02
N PHE A 181 -5.15 -10.00 9.95
CA PHE A 181 -3.93 -10.40 9.26
C PHE A 181 -3.30 -11.62 9.90
N GLY A 182 -3.01 -11.54 11.22
CA GLY A 182 -2.31 -12.60 11.94
C GLY A 182 -3.08 -13.91 11.95
N GLN A 183 -4.36 -13.88 12.31
CA GLN A 183 -5.20 -15.07 12.38
C GLN A 183 -5.46 -15.68 10.99
N GLY A 184 -5.69 -14.83 9.99
CA GLY A 184 -5.88 -15.27 8.59
C GLY A 184 -4.64 -15.98 8.06
N GLY A 185 -3.47 -15.37 8.17
CA GLY A 185 -2.21 -15.98 7.72
C GLY A 185 -1.84 -17.25 8.48
N ALA A 186 -1.99 -17.25 9.80
CA ALA A 186 -1.76 -18.44 10.63
C ALA A 186 -2.67 -19.61 10.24
N LYS A 187 -3.94 -19.32 9.94
CA LYS A 187 -4.88 -20.34 9.46
C LYS A 187 -4.42 -20.95 8.14
N VAL A 188 -4.01 -20.14 7.17
CA VAL A 188 -3.52 -20.62 5.88
C VAL A 188 -2.30 -21.52 6.06
N ILE A 189 -1.29 -21.08 6.84
CA ILE A 189 -0.10 -21.89 7.15
C ILE A 189 -0.50 -23.22 7.81
N ALA A 190 -1.35 -23.17 8.82
CA ALA A 190 -1.79 -24.35 9.56
C ALA A 190 -2.52 -25.36 8.67
N ASP A 191 -3.41 -24.89 7.78
CA ASP A 191 -4.15 -25.73 6.84
C ASP A 191 -3.19 -26.44 5.85
N GLU A 192 -2.19 -25.70 5.31
CA GLU A 192 -1.18 -26.26 4.41
C GLU A 192 -0.27 -27.31 5.11
N LEU A 193 0.22 -26.99 6.31
CA LEU A 193 1.03 -27.92 7.09
C LEU A 193 0.25 -29.19 7.44
N LYS A 194 -1.04 -29.02 7.80
CA LYS A 194 -1.94 -30.16 8.06
C LYS A 194 -2.15 -31.03 6.82
N ALA A 195 -2.38 -30.41 5.65
CA ALA A 195 -2.55 -31.12 4.39
C ALA A 195 -1.30 -31.94 4.00
N LYS A 196 -0.11 -31.47 4.40
CA LYS A 196 1.19 -32.12 4.17
C LYS A 196 1.62 -33.07 5.31
N ASN A 197 0.78 -33.23 6.35
CA ASN A 197 1.09 -34.01 7.56
C ASN A 197 2.35 -33.53 8.30
N VAL A 198 2.65 -32.24 8.29
CA VAL A 198 3.74 -31.63 9.04
C VAL A 198 3.23 -31.15 10.38
N PRO A 199 3.83 -31.62 11.52
CA PRO A 199 3.46 -31.16 12.86
C PRO A 199 3.67 -29.65 13.03
N TYR A 200 2.74 -28.98 13.67
CA TYR A 200 2.88 -27.59 14.03
C TYR A 200 2.28 -27.25 15.40
N THR A 201 2.72 -26.15 15.96
CA THR A 201 2.11 -25.51 17.12
C THR A 201 1.74 -24.07 16.78
N LEU A 202 0.65 -23.56 17.35
CA LEU A 202 0.19 -22.19 17.14
C LEU A 202 0.17 -21.44 18.48
N ALA A 203 0.79 -20.25 18.49
CA ALA A 203 0.71 -19.30 19.58
C ALA A 203 0.13 -17.99 19.06
N THR A 204 -0.85 -17.44 19.75
CA THR A 204 -1.43 -16.13 19.47
C THR A 204 -0.88 -15.12 20.45
N ILE A 205 -0.53 -13.92 19.95
CA ILE A 205 -0.01 -12.79 20.72
C ILE A 205 -0.87 -11.56 20.50
N ASP A 206 -0.88 -10.65 21.45
CA ASP A 206 -1.53 -9.35 21.26
C ASP A 206 -0.61 -8.38 20.51
N LEU A 207 -1.19 -7.52 19.65
CA LEU A 207 -0.45 -6.52 18.87
C LEU A 207 0.44 -5.62 19.73
N ASN A 208 0.03 -5.34 20.97
CA ASN A 208 0.74 -4.49 21.93
C ASN A 208 1.65 -5.28 22.89
N GLN A 209 1.79 -6.60 22.70
CA GLN A 209 2.60 -7.42 23.58
C GLN A 209 4.08 -7.04 23.51
N GLN A 210 4.74 -6.93 24.67
CA GLN A 210 6.14 -6.56 24.79
C GLN A 210 7.02 -7.70 25.32
N ASP A 211 6.45 -8.62 26.09
CA ASP A 211 7.15 -9.79 26.64
C ASP A 211 6.67 -11.07 25.98
N PHE A 212 7.54 -11.66 25.20
CA PHE A 212 7.32 -12.94 24.50
C PHE A 212 8.01 -14.12 25.21
N THR A 213 8.79 -13.84 26.26
CA THR A 213 9.58 -14.85 26.98
C THR A 213 8.76 -16.09 27.37
N PRO A 214 7.54 -15.97 27.92
CA PRO A 214 6.76 -17.16 28.29
C PRO A 214 6.36 -18.03 27.10
N ALA A 215 6.07 -17.43 25.95
CA ALA A 215 5.73 -18.16 24.73
C ALA A 215 6.99 -18.83 24.13
N LEU A 216 8.09 -18.11 24.06
CA LEU A 216 9.36 -18.60 23.53
C LEU A 216 9.96 -19.74 24.38
N LEU A 217 9.90 -19.63 25.71
CA LEU A 217 10.35 -20.72 26.61
C LEU A 217 9.49 -21.97 26.45
N ARG A 218 8.19 -21.84 26.17
CA ARG A 218 7.33 -23.02 25.88
C ARG A 218 7.81 -23.70 24.60
N LEU A 219 8.17 -22.97 23.55
CA LEU A 219 8.72 -23.54 22.32
C LEU A 219 10.07 -24.21 22.55
N MET A 220 10.95 -23.60 23.32
CA MET A 220 12.27 -24.17 23.68
C MET A 220 12.14 -25.52 24.42
N ASN A 221 11.11 -25.69 25.22
CA ASN A 221 10.88 -26.90 26.04
C ASN A 221 10.04 -27.95 25.31
N GLN A 222 9.65 -27.74 24.06
CA GLN A 222 8.95 -28.77 23.28
C GLN A 222 9.89 -29.91 22.89
N SER A 223 9.30 -31.11 22.72
CA SER A 223 10.02 -32.29 22.23
C SER A 223 9.20 -32.97 21.12
N PRO A 224 9.65 -32.89 19.84
CA PRO A 224 10.82 -32.19 19.36
C PRO A 224 10.68 -30.66 19.44
N LYS A 225 11.79 -29.94 19.53
CA LYS A 225 11.79 -28.47 19.37
C LYS A 225 11.37 -28.09 17.96
N PRO A 226 10.78 -26.90 17.75
CA PRO A 226 10.53 -26.41 16.40
C PRO A 226 11.87 -26.17 15.67
N ASP A 227 11.94 -26.58 14.42
CA ASP A 227 13.05 -26.31 13.51
C ASP A 227 12.82 -25.07 12.62
N ALA A 228 11.57 -24.56 12.60
CA ALA A 228 11.24 -23.26 12.07
C ALA A 228 10.15 -22.57 12.91
N ILE A 229 10.26 -21.24 13.03
CA ILE A 229 9.23 -20.37 13.59
C ILE A 229 8.75 -19.43 12.49
N GLN A 230 7.49 -19.56 12.10
CA GLN A 230 6.83 -18.64 11.17
C GLN A 230 6.08 -17.56 11.96
N MET A 231 6.45 -16.30 11.74
CA MET A 231 5.82 -15.15 12.37
C MET A 231 4.81 -14.51 11.41
N VAL A 232 3.58 -14.34 11.87
CA VAL A 232 2.53 -13.58 11.18
C VAL A 232 2.19 -12.37 12.04
N ILE A 233 3.10 -11.39 12.03
CA ILE A 233 3.07 -10.21 12.89
C ILE A 233 3.42 -8.98 12.04
N ALA A 234 2.57 -7.96 12.09
CA ALA A 234 2.73 -6.73 11.31
C ALA A 234 3.22 -5.53 12.13
N GLY A 235 2.88 -5.48 13.42
CA GLY A 235 3.19 -4.35 14.29
C GLY A 235 4.63 -4.33 14.83
N GLN A 236 4.91 -3.37 15.70
CA GLN A 236 6.23 -3.21 16.35
C GLN A 236 6.63 -4.43 17.20
N ALA A 237 5.65 -5.24 17.63
CA ALA A 237 5.85 -6.48 18.37
C ALA A 237 6.80 -7.46 17.67
N GLN A 238 6.86 -7.46 16.33
CA GLN A 238 7.75 -8.34 15.57
C GLN A 238 9.23 -8.13 15.91
N TYR A 239 9.68 -6.90 16.09
CA TYR A 239 11.08 -6.61 16.44
C TYR A 239 11.42 -7.14 17.84
N GLN A 240 10.54 -6.90 18.81
CA GLN A 240 10.74 -7.40 20.18
C GLN A 240 10.77 -8.93 20.23
N LEU A 241 9.93 -9.60 19.43
CA LEU A 241 9.93 -11.06 19.35
C LEU A 241 11.24 -11.58 18.77
N VAL A 242 11.74 -11.02 17.67
CA VAL A 242 13.04 -11.37 17.08
C VAL A 242 14.15 -11.23 18.11
N LYS A 243 14.22 -10.08 18.79
CA LYS A 243 15.23 -9.80 19.80
C LYS A 243 15.20 -10.82 20.96
N GLN A 244 14.02 -11.08 21.51
CA GLN A 244 13.88 -11.99 22.64
C GLN A 244 14.15 -13.44 22.24
N ALA A 245 13.70 -13.89 21.06
CA ALA A 245 14.01 -15.22 20.55
C ALA A 245 15.51 -15.44 20.38
N CYS A 246 16.21 -14.44 19.85
CA CYS A 246 17.66 -14.44 19.69
C CYS A 246 18.39 -14.43 21.05
N GLN A 247 18.00 -13.57 21.98
CA GLN A 247 18.60 -13.48 23.32
C GLN A 247 18.45 -14.77 24.13
N LEU A 248 17.35 -15.49 23.94
CA LEU A 248 17.13 -16.80 24.53
C LEU A 248 17.93 -17.93 23.83
N GLY A 249 18.56 -17.65 22.69
CA GLY A 249 19.22 -18.67 21.87
C GLY A 249 18.26 -19.65 21.20
N LEU A 250 16.99 -19.24 20.98
CA LEU A 250 15.98 -20.08 20.33
C LEU A 250 16.06 -19.97 18.79
N ALA A 251 16.01 -18.78 18.26
CA ALA A 251 16.00 -18.48 16.82
C ALA A 251 16.41 -17.01 16.54
N PRO A 252 17.03 -16.68 15.40
CA PRO A 252 17.51 -17.63 14.40
C PRO A 252 18.78 -18.35 14.84
N THR A 253 18.86 -19.65 14.62
CA THR A 253 20.04 -20.49 14.91
C THR A 253 20.26 -21.47 13.76
N ALA A 254 21.33 -22.27 13.82
CA ALA A 254 21.54 -23.37 12.86
C ALA A 254 20.45 -24.47 12.96
N GLU A 255 19.77 -24.56 14.09
CA GLU A 255 18.77 -25.61 14.39
C GLU A 255 17.32 -25.10 14.20
N THR A 256 17.07 -23.80 14.38
CA THR A 256 15.75 -23.20 14.33
C THR A 256 15.78 -21.93 13.47
N ALA A 257 15.12 -21.97 12.32
CA ALA A 257 14.94 -20.81 11.46
C ALA A 257 13.88 -19.85 12.03
N LEU A 258 14.03 -18.55 11.78
CA LEU A 258 13.04 -17.53 12.08
C LEU A 258 12.57 -16.88 10.78
N ILE A 259 11.29 -17.03 10.45
CA ILE A 259 10.69 -16.62 9.19
C ILE A 259 9.66 -15.53 9.47
N GLY A 260 9.86 -14.35 8.92
CA GLY A 260 8.95 -13.21 9.09
C GLY A 260 8.47 -12.62 7.77
N SER A 261 7.73 -11.54 7.85
CA SER A 261 7.20 -10.80 6.68
C SER A 261 8.07 -9.60 6.31
N SER A 262 7.70 -8.91 5.23
CA SER A 262 8.37 -7.73 4.68
C SER A 262 8.56 -6.58 5.68
N GLY A 263 7.78 -6.52 6.76
CA GLY A 263 7.99 -5.56 7.85
C GLY A 263 9.35 -5.67 8.55
N LEU A 264 10.02 -6.82 8.46
CA LEU A 264 11.39 -7.02 8.96
C LEU A 264 12.49 -6.57 7.98
N LEU A 265 12.14 -6.01 6.83
CA LEU A 265 13.11 -5.42 5.89
C LEU A 265 13.39 -3.94 6.17
N GLN A 266 12.67 -3.33 7.11
CA GLN A 266 12.84 -1.94 7.47
C GLN A 266 14.14 -1.72 8.25
N LYS A 267 14.72 -0.53 8.12
CA LYS A 267 15.98 -0.18 8.79
C LYS A 267 15.92 -0.35 10.31
N GLU A 268 14.73 -0.12 10.86
CA GLU A 268 14.47 -0.19 12.30
C GLU A 268 14.69 -1.58 12.88
N VAL A 269 14.60 -2.65 12.10
CA VAL A 269 14.95 -4.00 12.56
C VAL A 269 16.42 -4.06 13.03
N TRP A 270 17.33 -3.43 12.28
CA TRP A 270 18.76 -3.38 12.63
C TRP A 270 19.03 -2.49 13.84
N GLU A 271 18.24 -1.42 14.01
CA GLU A 271 18.38 -0.50 15.16
C GLU A 271 17.89 -1.15 16.47
N VAL A 272 16.83 -1.98 16.40
CA VAL A 272 16.26 -2.68 17.57
C VAL A 272 16.97 -3.99 17.86
N ASP A 273 17.22 -4.81 16.82
CA ASP A 273 17.63 -6.20 16.95
C ASP A 273 19.13 -6.38 16.77
N GLY A 274 19.82 -5.44 16.10
CA GLY A 274 21.25 -5.53 15.87
C GLY A 274 21.66 -6.83 15.16
N GLU A 275 22.60 -7.58 15.75
CA GLU A 275 23.06 -8.86 15.17
C GLU A 275 21.97 -9.95 15.14
N CYS A 276 20.93 -9.83 15.97
CA CYS A 276 19.78 -10.75 15.96
C CYS A 276 18.96 -10.67 14.66
N ALA A 277 19.11 -9.58 13.90
CA ALA A 277 18.52 -9.46 12.58
C ALA A 277 19.25 -10.29 11.50
N ASN A 278 20.44 -10.81 11.80
CA ASN A 278 21.15 -11.68 10.88
C ASN A 278 20.43 -13.04 10.76
N ASN A 279 20.46 -13.61 9.56
CA ASN A 279 19.87 -14.92 9.25
C ASN A 279 18.34 -15.01 9.40
N LEU A 280 17.64 -13.88 9.46
CA LEU A 280 16.19 -13.87 9.31
C LEU A 280 15.82 -14.30 7.88
N LEU A 281 14.81 -15.13 7.76
CA LEU A 281 14.19 -15.48 6.49
C LEU A 281 12.93 -14.62 6.33
N ILE A 282 12.79 -13.98 5.16
CA ILE A 282 11.74 -12.99 4.96
C ILE A 282 10.85 -13.39 3.78
N VAL A 283 9.56 -13.51 4.03
CA VAL A 283 8.56 -13.56 2.99
C VAL A 283 8.42 -12.15 2.42
N ASN A 284 8.87 -11.97 1.18
CA ASN A 284 8.87 -10.66 0.51
C ASN A 284 8.07 -10.72 -0.78
N VAL A 285 7.26 -9.71 -1.01
CA VAL A 285 6.37 -9.57 -2.17
C VAL A 285 6.80 -8.45 -3.13
N ALA A 286 8.03 -7.94 -2.96
CA ALA A 286 8.63 -6.97 -3.87
C ALA A 286 9.48 -7.65 -4.93
N GLN A 287 9.50 -7.07 -6.14
CA GLN A 287 10.38 -7.54 -7.20
C GLN A 287 11.86 -7.45 -6.81
N PRO A 288 12.65 -8.49 -7.10
CA PRO A 288 14.09 -8.43 -6.89
C PRO A 288 14.74 -7.37 -7.80
N LYS A 289 15.83 -6.77 -7.33
CA LYS A 289 16.53 -5.68 -8.05
C LYS A 289 16.88 -6.02 -9.51
N SER A 290 17.14 -7.29 -9.79
CA SER A 290 17.44 -7.79 -11.14
C SER A 290 16.29 -7.66 -12.14
N GLN A 291 15.06 -7.51 -11.63
CA GLN A 291 13.83 -7.39 -12.44
C GLN A 291 13.27 -5.96 -12.47
N TRP A 292 13.95 -4.99 -11.82
CA TRP A 292 13.47 -3.61 -11.81
C TRP A 292 13.45 -3.00 -13.21
N ASN A 293 12.29 -2.50 -13.62
CA ASN A 293 12.13 -1.68 -14.81
C ASN A 293 12.76 -0.28 -14.60
N ASP A 294 12.78 0.55 -15.62
CA ASP A 294 13.40 1.87 -15.53
C ASP A 294 12.64 2.82 -14.62
N LYS A 295 11.32 2.66 -14.48
CA LYS A 295 10.48 3.39 -13.54
C LYS A 295 10.83 3.05 -12.09
N ALA A 296 11.04 1.77 -11.78
CA ALA A 296 11.50 1.32 -10.47
C ALA A 296 12.89 1.89 -10.12
N LYS A 297 13.84 1.84 -11.05
CA LYS A 297 15.19 2.40 -10.86
C LYS A 297 15.13 3.91 -10.61
N ALA A 298 14.30 4.64 -11.36
CA ALA A 298 14.10 6.09 -11.19
C ALA A 298 13.50 6.41 -9.82
N PHE A 299 12.44 5.69 -9.42
CA PHE A 299 11.81 5.83 -8.09
C PHE A 299 12.82 5.58 -6.97
N VAL A 300 13.53 4.44 -7.00
CA VAL A 300 14.52 4.08 -5.97
C VAL A 300 15.60 5.14 -5.83
N LYS A 301 16.08 5.69 -6.97
CA LYS A 301 17.05 6.79 -6.98
C LYS A 301 16.47 8.04 -6.32
N ALA A 302 15.31 8.52 -6.77
CA ALA A 302 14.66 9.73 -6.26
C ALA A 302 14.32 9.63 -4.77
N PHE A 303 13.79 8.46 -4.35
CA PHE A 303 13.50 8.19 -2.94
C PHE A 303 14.76 8.21 -2.08
N THR A 304 15.83 7.54 -2.54
CA THR A 304 17.10 7.48 -1.81
C THR A 304 17.74 8.85 -1.68
N GLU A 305 17.74 9.66 -2.74
CA GLU A 305 18.28 11.03 -2.74
C GLU A 305 17.51 11.94 -1.78
N ARG A 306 16.17 11.78 -1.72
CA ARG A 306 15.31 12.63 -0.88
C ARG A 306 15.35 12.26 0.61
N TYR A 307 15.35 10.97 0.93
CA TYR A 307 15.15 10.48 2.30
C TYR A 307 16.42 9.84 2.92
N ASN A 308 17.53 9.84 2.18
CA ASN A 308 18.82 9.27 2.60
C ASN A 308 18.71 7.81 3.07
N ARG A 309 17.80 7.04 2.46
CA ARG A 309 17.65 5.59 2.66
C ARG A 309 17.03 4.94 1.43
N ALA A 310 17.41 3.68 1.16
CA ALA A 310 16.75 2.92 0.11
C ALA A 310 15.28 2.59 0.49
N PRO A 311 14.34 2.64 -0.45
CA PRO A 311 12.97 2.20 -0.19
C PRO A 311 12.90 0.69 -0.01
N THR A 312 11.98 0.22 0.85
CA THR A 312 11.57 -1.19 0.91
C THR A 312 10.45 -1.49 -0.08
N GLY A 313 10.01 -2.75 -0.15
CA GLY A 313 8.86 -3.15 -0.95
C GLY A 313 7.58 -2.38 -0.62
N VAL A 314 7.37 -2.09 0.66
CA VAL A 314 6.21 -1.32 1.15
C VAL A 314 6.18 0.10 0.55
N ALA A 315 7.33 0.77 0.44
CA ALA A 315 7.41 2.07 -0.22
C ALA A 315 7.12 1.98 -1.71
N MET A 316 7.58 0.90 -2.38
CA MET A 316 7.28 0.66 -3.80
C MET A 316 5.78 0.44 -4.03
N GLU A 317 5.13 -0.36 -3.20
CA GLU A 317 3.68 -0.59 -3.25
C GLU A 317 2.89 0.69 -2.99
N ALA A 318 3.31 1.52 -2.03
CA ALA A 318 2.64 2.78 -1.74
C ALA A 318 2.74 3.79 -2.90
N TYR A 319 3.90 3.85 -3.56
CA TYR A 319 4.06 4.66 -4.77
C TYR A 319 3.16 4.17 -5.91
N ASP A 320 3.04 2.85 -6.08
CA ASP A 320 2.16 2.24 -7.08
C ASP A 320 0.69 2.43 -6.72
N THR A 321 0.31 2.33 -5.45
CA THR A 321 -1.07 2.59 -5.00
C THR A 321 -1.51 4.01 -5.34
N PHE A 322 -0.65 5.00 -5.07
CA PHE A 322 -0.88 6.38 -5.50
C PHE A 322 -1.00 6.49 -7.02
N GLY A 323 -0.09 5.83 -7.75
CA GLY A 323 -0.09 5.83 -9.21
C GLY A 323 -1.36 5.22 -9.81
N VAL A 324 -1.88 4.14 -9.23
CA VAL A 324 -3.16 3.51 -9.60
C VAL A 324 -4.32 4.48 -9.43
N VAL A 325 -4.39 5.19 -8.29
CA VAL A 325 -5.45 6.20 -8.04
C VAL A 325 -5.35 7.35 -9.05
N VAL A 326 -4.15 7.84 -9.31
CA VAL A 326 -3.92 8.91 -10.31
C VAL A 326 -4.35 8.47 -11.71
N GLU A 327 -4.00 7.26 -12.11
CA GLU A 327 -4.36 6.73 -13.42
C GLU A 327 -5.87 6.48 -13.54
N ALA A 328 -6.53 6.04 -12.46
CA ALA A 328 -7.98 5.91 -12.43
C ALA A 328 -8.69 7.26 -12.63
N ILE A 329 -8.20 8.33 -12.00
CA ILE A 329 -8.74 9.69 -12.19
C ILE A 329 -8.56 10.15 -13.63
N LYS A 330 -7.37 9.92 -14.24
CA LYS A 330 -7.11 10.24 -15.65
C LYS A 330 -8.05 9.49 -16.59
N LYS A 331 -8.20 8.18 -16.37
CA LYS A 331 -9.08 7.32 -17.16
C LYS A 331 -10.55 7.70 -17.01
N ALA A 332 -10.99 8.06 -15.81
CA ALA A 332 -12.34 8.57 -15.55
C ALA A 332 -12.59 9.94 -16.21
N GLY A 333 -11.53 10.70 -16.52
CA GLY A 333 -11.64 12.09 -17.01
C GLY A 333 -12.33 13.02 -15.99
N SER A 334 -12.41 12.63 -14.74
CA SER A 334 -13.17 13.30 -13.68
C SER A 334 -12.64 12.90 -12.30
N ALA A 335 -12.84 13.76 -11.30
CA ALA A 335 -12.67 13.45 -9.88
C ALA A 335 -13.97 12.96 -9.20
N ASP A 336 -14.98 12.59 -9.98
CA ASP A 336 -16.22 12.02 -9.47
C ASP A 336 -15.96 10.61 -8.90
N ARG A 337 -16.50 10.34 -7.71
CA ARG A 337 -16.27 9.10 -6.96
C ARG A 337 -16.71 7.85 -7.73
N ALA A 338 -17.92 7.88 -8.30
CA ALA A 338 -18.47 6.74 -9.03
C ALA A 338 -17.69 6.49 -10.35
N ALA A 339 -17.27 7.56 -11.03
CA ALA A 339 -16.44 7.44 -12.22
C ALA A 339 -15.07 6.84 -11.92
N ILE A 340 -14.44 7.19 -10.76
CA ILE A 340 -13.16 6.61 -10.32
C ILE A 340 -13.32 5.12 -10.01
N VAL A 341 -14.36 4.72 -9.27
CA VAL A 341 -14.65 3.30 -8.98
C VAL A 341 -14.75 2.50 -10.26
N LYS A 342 -15.53 2.97 -11.24
CA LYS A 342 -15.66 2.30 -12.53
C LYS A 342 -14.34 2.24 -13.30
N ALA A 343 -13.55 3.30 -13.27
CA ALA A 343 -12.25 3.33 -13.96
C ALA A 343 -11.25 2.34 -13.38
N LEU A 344 -11.27 2.10 -12.06
CA LEU A 344 -10.41 1.14 -11.37
C LEU A 344 -10.64 -0.31 -11.84
N GLU A 345 -11.87 -0.72 -12.16
CA GLU A 345 -12.15 -2.07 -12.70
C GLU A 345 -11.46 -2.33 -14.04
N GLU A 346 -11.24 -1.29 -14.83
CA GLU A 346 -10.69 -1.38 -16.18
C GLU A 346 -9.23 -0.95 -16.28
N ILE A 347 -8.56 -0.70 -15.16
CA ILE A 347 -7.20 -0.18 -15.15
C ILE A 347 -6.20 -1.27 -15.52
N LYS A 348 -5.16 -0.87 -16.26
CA LYS A 348 -3.90 -1.59 -16.36
C LYS A 348 -2.80 -0.59 -16.10
N TYR A 349 -2.19 -0.67 -14.94
CA TYR A 349 -1.18 0.28 -14.49
C TYR A 349 0.18 -0.42 -14.39
N GLU A 350 1.15 0.06 -15.16
CA GLU A 350 2.54 -0.37 -15.07
C GLU A 350 3.25 0.42 -13.97
N GLY A 351 3.44 -0.25 -12.84
CA GLY A 351 4.03 0.31 -11.63
C GLY A 351 5.55 0.14 -11.56
N VAL A 352 6.09 0.46 -10.38
CA VAL A 352 7.49 0.21 -10.02
C VAL A 352 7.68 -1.20 -9.47
N ASN A 353 6.67 -1.78 -8.83
CA ASN A 353 6.71 -3.13 -8.27
C ASN A 353 6.04 -4.17 -9.18
N ALA A 354 4.95 -3.83 -9.85
CA ALA A 354 4.20 -4.75 -10.69
C ALA A 354 3.39 -4.04 -11.78
N THR A 355 2.75 -4.82 -12.66
CA THR A 355 1.70 -4.32 -13.55
C THR A 355 0.35 -4.72 -12.99
N TYR A 356 -0.40 -3.75 -12.50
CA TYR A 356 -1.64 -3.98 -11.76
C TYR A 356 -2.85 -4.03 -12.66
N THR A 357 -3.70 -5.02 -12.42
CA THR A 357 -5.06 -5.17 -12.95
C THR A 357 -5.94 -5.72 -11.83
N PHE A 358 -7.21 -5.41 -11.86
CA PHE A 358 -8.15 -5.82 -10.80
C PHE A 358 -9.25 -6.70 -11.39
N PRO A 359 -9.14 -8.03 -11.27
CA PRO A 359 -10.15 -8.94 -11.79
C PRO A 359 -11.47 -8.79 -11.04
N THR A 360 -12.58 -8.90 -11.78
CA THR A 360 -13.93 -8.92 -11.21
C THR A 360 -14.41 -10.33 -10.84
N THR A 361 -13.49 -11.28 -10.79
CA THR A 361 -13.76 -12.67 -10.39
C THR A 361 -14.16 -12.72 -8.92
N LYS A 362 -15.24 -13.46 -8.62
CA LYS A 362 -15.80 -13.58 -7.27
C LYS A 362 -15.57 -14.96 -6.62
N SER A 363 -14.74 -15.79 -7.22
CA SER A 363 -14.40 -17.10 -6.69
C SER A 363 -12.91 -17.39 -6.93
N PRO A 364 -12.15 -17.65 -5.87
CA PRO A 364 -12.56 -17.55 -4.46
C PRO A 364 -12.96 -16.11 -4.09
N ASP A 365 -13.73 -15.92 -3.01
CA ASP A 365 -14.31 -14.62 -2.65
C ASP A 365 -13.27 -13.49 -2.58
N TRP A 366 -12.08 -13.77 -2.07
CA TRP A 366 -11.00 -12.79 -1.95
C TRP A 366 -10.40 -12.36 -3.31
N ALA A 367 -10.69 -13.06 -4.41
CA ALA A 367 -10.15 -12.72 -5.73
C ALA A 367 -10.79 -11.48 -6.37
N PHE A 368 -11.94 -11.03 -5.86
CA PHE A 368 -12.63 -9.84 -6.36
C PHE A 368 -11.80 -8.58 -6.11
N HIS A 369 -11.49 -7.83 -7.17
CA HIS A 369 -10.66 -6.61 -7.14
C HIS A 369 -9.28 -6.79 -6.46
N GLN A 370 -8.80 -8.04 -6.43
CA GLN A 370 -7.50 -8.40 -5.90
C GLN A 370 -6.47 -8.53 -7.02
N PHE A 371 -5.36 -7.81 -6.92
CA PHE A 371 -4.21 -8.08 -7.78
C PHE A 371 -3.62 -9.46 -7.44
N VAL A 372 -3.42 -10.32 -8.45
CA VAL A 372 -3.04 -11.72 -8.24
C VAL A 372 -1.65 -12.08 -8.78
N ASP A 373 -1.08 -11.30 -9.69
CA ASP A 373 0.24 -11.54 -10.29
C ASP A 373 1.37 -10.94 -9.45
N VAL A 374 1.31 -11.18 -8.15
CA VAL A 374 2.26 -10.62 -7.18
C VAL A 374 3.63 -11.28 -7.32
N PRO A 375 4.73 -10.51 -7.38
CA PRO A 375 6.07 -11.08 -7.31
C PRO A 375 6.34 -11.70 -5.92
N PHE A 376 7.06 -12.83 -5.90
CA PHE A 376 7.47 -13.52 -4.67
C PHE A 376 8.95 -13.85 -4.72
#